data_963af3f05118a011f485b3e3f8381741
#
_entry.id   963af3f05118a011f485b3e3f8381741
#
_cell.length_a   1.000
_cell.length_b   1.000
_cell.length_c   1.000
_cell.angle_alpha   90.00
_cell.angle_beta   90.00
_cell.angle_gamma   90.00
#
_symmetry.space_group_name_H-M   'P 1'
#
loop_
_entity.id
_entity.type
_entity.pdbx_description
1 polymer ?
#
loop_
_entity_poly.entity_id
_entity_poly.type
_entity_poly.pdbx_seq_one_letter_code
_entity_poly.pdbx_strand_id
1 'polypeptide(L)'
;MQNKLNYLDRNEFNFEPSEKVIEAIKNFDPKDLCFYTRIYDQGKKSVISVRLSEIYGVPEEQVLLAYGGEDILKNAIHYYLMKGDNKKILIPEFSWWYYNKVASECYGTFEMYPLHEQEDTFAYDVDEVIEYTNRIHPRMLLLASPNNPTGNSLTPNEIGRIMENIPDDTMVLIDEAYASFITSDTDYIAPLVNKYRNLIISRTLSKFYGLPGLRCGFGFIGAGHGHFVSYINKYLGYNRFSEAVALAALESDDHYRKVADDMEWGRQLYKRELDNLPGFKVYKSVANFILIKYPVEIKDALLKELTDQNYKIKFMTDKGLESCLRITLGRKEQTQTVVDTILRVVHGSKQ
;
A
#
# COMPACT_ATOMS: atom_id res chain seq x y z
N MET A 1 15.03 -29.94 10.27
CA MET A 1 14.03 -28.93 9.86
C MET A 1 14.74 -27.97 8.94
N GLN A 2 14.31 -27.80 7.68
CA GLN A 2 14.85 -26.75 6.84
C GLN A 2 14.55 -25.40 7.50
N ASN A 3 15.57 -24.60 7.79
CA ASN A 3 15.37 -23.26 8.31
C ASN A 3 14.54 -22.46 7.33
N LYS A 4 13.31 -22.10 7.69
CA LYS A 4 12.38 -21.38 6.85
C LYS A 4 12.93 -19.96 6.63
N LEU A 5 13.03 -19.53 5.37
CA LEU A 5 13.48 -18.19 5.01
C LEU A 5 12.50 -17.13 5.56
N ASN A 6 13.05 -16.11 6.22
CA ASN A 6 12.31 -14.96 6.72
C ASN A 6 12.25 -13.88 5.64
N TYR A 7 11.06 -13.68 5.07
CA TYR A 7 10.84 -12.70 4.00
C TYR A 7 10.49 -11.31 4.57
N LEU A 8 11.47 -10.41 4.57
CA LEU A 8 11.30 -9.02 4.98
C LEU A 8 11.53 -8.03 3.81
N ASP A 9 11.36 -8.49 2.56
CA ASP A 9 11.70 -7.76 1.34
C ASP A 9 10.48 -7.21 0.55
N ARG A 10 9.26 -7.73 0.80
CA ARG A 10 8.08 -7.41 -0.03
C ARG A 10 6.92 -6.77 0.73
N ASN A 11 7.15 -6.28 1.94
CA ASN A 11 6.12 -5.70 2.77
C ASN A 11 4.96 -6.68 3.02
N GLU A 12 5.30 -7.97 3.19
CA GLU A 12 4.36 -9.03 3.54
C GLU A 12 4.14 -9.09 5.05
N PHE A 13 3.13 -9.83 5.47
CA PHE A 13 2.73 -9.93 6.86
C PHE A 13 3.44 -11.11 7.53
N ASN A 14 4.29 -10.84 8.50
CA ASN A 14 5.10 -11.85 9.20
C ASN A 14 4.51 -12.30 10.54
N PHE A 15 3.23 -12.06 10.75
CA PHE A 15 2.47 -12.45 11.94
C PHE A 15 1.42 -13.50 11.57
N GLU A 16 0.77 -14.08 12.57
CA GLU A 16 -0.33 -15.01 12.32
C GLU A 16 -1.59 -14.24 11.90
N PRO A 17 -2.44 -14.81 11.04
CA PRO A 17 -3.77 -14.28 10.77
C PRO A 17 -4.60 -14.22 12.06
N SER A 18 -5.64 -13.38 12.08
CA SER A 18 -6.56 -13.34 13.22
C SER A 18 -7.27 -14.68 13.44
N GLU A 19 -7.69 -14.95 14.68
CA GLU A 19 -8.42 -16.18 14.99
C GLU A 19 -9.72 -16.31 14.19
N LYS A 20 -10.46 -15.22 13.99
CA LYS A 20 -11.64 -15.20 13.12
C LYS A 20 -11.33 -15.62 11.68
N VAL A 21 -10.19 -15.19 11.12
CA VAL A 21 -9.73 -15.60 9.79
C VAL A 21 -9.43 -17.10 9.76
N ILE A 22 -8.73 -17.62 10.79
CA ILE A 22 -8.42 -19.04 10.91
C ILE A 22 -9.70 -19.87 11.02
N GLU A 23 -10.67 -19.42 11.83
CA GLU A 23 -11.98 -20.07 11.98
C GLU A 23 -12.79 -20.03 10.68
N ALA A 24 -12.82 -18.89 9.97
CA ALA A 24 -13.50 -18.79 8.68
C ALA A 24 -12.94 -19.78 7.65
N ILE A 25 -11.61 -19.99 7.65
CA ILE A 25 -10.96 -21.00 6.79
C ILE A 25 -11.36 -22.42 7.20
N LYS A 26 -11.33 -22.74 8.49
CA LYS A 26 -11.64 -24.09 9.01
C LYS A 26 -13.10 -24.49 8.80
N ASN A 27 -14.03 -23.53 8.93
CA ASN A 27 -15.46 -23.76 8.90
C ASN A 27 -16.07 -23.55 7.51
N PHE A 28 -15.26 -23.19 6.51
CA PHE A 28 -15.76 -22.99 5.15
C PHE A 28 -16.25 -24.31 4.54
N ASP A 29 -17.51 -24.33 4.06
CA ASP A 29 -18.03 -25.49 3.34
C ASP A 29 -17.46 -25.55 1.91
N PRO A 30 -16.65 -26.55 1.55
CA PRO A 30 -16.13 -26.69 0.18
C PRO A 30 -17.19 -26.73 -0.91
N LYS A 31 -18.42 -27.11 -0.60
CA LYS A 31 -19.53 -27.09 -1.57
C LYS A 31 -19.86 -25.68 -2.06
N ASP A 32 -19.58 -24.68 -1.24
CA ASP A 32 -19.78 -23.28 -1.61
C ASP A 32 -18.92 -22.85 -2.80
N LEU A 33 -17.79 -23.52 -3.05
CA LEU A 33 -16.98 -23.28 -4.26
C LEU A 33 -17.65 -23.74 -5.57
N CYS A 34 -18.68 -24.58 -5.47
CA CYS A 34 -19.41 -25.08 -6.65
C CYS A 34 -20.49 -24.09 -7.15
N PHE A 35 -20.71 -23.01 -6.41
CA PHE A 35 -21.80 -22.07 -6.70
C PHE A 35 -21.30 -20.63 -6.72
N TYR A 36 -21.80 -19.83 -7.65
CA TYR A 36 -21.64 -18.38 -7.59
C TYR A 36 -22.34 -17.78 -6.39
N THR A 37 -21.85 -16.64 -5.90
CA THR A 37 -22.60 -15.85 -4.92
C THR A 37 -23.99 -15.49 -5.46
N ARG A 38 -24.97 -15.28 -4.58
CA ARG A 38 -26.34 -14.87 -4.97
C ARG A 38 -26.66 -13.41 -4.57
N ILE A 39 -25.68 -12.71 -4.03
CA ILE A 39 -25.89 -11.33 -3.56
C ILE A 39 -26.26 -10.37 -4.71
N TYR A 40 -25.83 -10.68 -5.94
CA TYR A 40 -26.18 -9.91 -7.13
C TYR A 40 -27.69 -9.96 -7.46
N ASP A 41 -28.41 -11.01 -7.06
CA ASP A 41 -29.88 -11.08 -7.19
C ASP A 41 -30.59 -9.98 -6.36
N GLN A 42 -29.87 -9.42 -5.36
CA GLN A 42 -30.27 -8.30 -4.53
C GLN A 42 -29.75 -6.96 -5.05
N GLY A 43 -29.16 -6.91 -6.23
CA GLY A 43 -28.57 -5.71 -6.82
C GLY A 43 -27.26 -5.26 -6.18
N LYS A 44 -26.56 -6.17 -5.48
CA LYS A 44 -25.29 -5.89 -4.79
C LYS A 44 -24.13 -6.58 -5.49
N LYS A 45 -22.92 -6.00 -5.41
CA LYS A 45 -21.72 -6.57 -6.04
C LYS A 45 -21.16 -7.76 -5.27
N SER A 46 -21.15 -7.69 -3.95
CA SER A 46 -20.62 -8.72 -3.05
C SER A 46 -21.04 -8.42 -1.60
N VAL A 47 -21.05 -9.42 -0.75
CA VAL A 47 -21.17 -9.21 0.71
C VAL A 47 -20.04 -8.31 1.24
N ILE A 48 -18.88 -8.35 0.62
CA ILE A 48 -17.75 -7.47 0.96
C ILE A 48 -18.09 -6.01 0.64
N SER A 49 -18.67 -5.70 -0.55
CA SER A 49 -19.00 -4.32 -0.91
C SER A 49 -20.06 -3.73 0.01
N VAL A 50 -21.03 -4.54 0.44
CA VAL A 50 -22.04 -4.14 1.44
C VAL A 50 -21.34 -3.80 2.77
N ARG A 51 -20.47 -4.69 3.26
CA ARG A 51 -19.77 -4.47 4.52
C ARG A 51 -18.83 -3.26 4.48
N LEU A 52 -18.12 -3.05 3.37
CA LEU A 52 -17.28 -1.87 3.17
C LEU A 52 -18.11 -0.57 3.12
N SER A 53 -19.27 -0.59 2.46
CA SER A 53 -20.21 0.53 2.46
C SER A 53 -20.61 0.93 3.89
N GLU A 54 -20.90 -0.05 4.75
CA GLU A 54 -21.25 0.19 6.16
C GLU A 54 -20.06 0.77 6.96
N ILE A 55 -18.85 0.17 6.81
CA ILE A 55 -17.65 0.59 7.54
C ILE A 55 -17.23 2.02 7.17
N TYR A 56 -17.28 2.35 5.87
CA TYR A 56 -16.73 3.61 5.36
C TYR A 56 -17.78 4.70 5.11
N GLY A 57 -19.06 4.41 5.30
CA GLY A 57 -20.15 5.37 5.05
C GLY A 57 -20.27 5.82 3.60
N VAL A 58 -19.75 5.03 2.65
CA VAL A 58 -19.79 5.32 1.21
C VAL A 58 -20.89 4.49 0.56
N PRO A 59 -21.73 5.05 -0.34
CA PRO A 59 -22.74 4.27 -1.07
C PRO A 59 -22.12 3.04 -1.77
N GLU A 60 -22.84 1.90 -1.73
CA GLU A 60 -22.31 0.62 -2.23
C GLU A 60 -21.94 0.69 -3.72
N GLU A 61 -22.67 1.46 -4.51
CA GLU A 61 -22.39 1.71 -5.93
C GLU A 61 -21.05 2.41 -6.18
N GLN A 62 -20.51 3.14 -5.20
CA GLN A 62 -19.21 3.81 -5.26
C GLN A 62 -18.06 2.94 -4.68
N VAL A 63 -18.37 1.77 -4.12
CA VAL A 63 -17.38 0.81 -3.67
C VAL A 63 -16.83 0.05 -4.87
N LEU A 64 -15.52 0.00 -5.02
CA LEU A 64 -14.80 -0.79 -6.01
C LEU A 64 -14.32 -2.09 -5.39
N LEU A 65 -14.41 -3.19 -6.13
CA LEU A 65 -13.85 -4.49 -5.74
C LEU A 65 -12.94 -5.01 -6.85
N ALA A 66 -11.76 -5.53 -6.48
CA ALA A 66 -10.77 -6.00 -7.44
C ALA A 66 -9.87 -7.12 -6.87
N TYR A 67 -9.15 -7.82 -7.71
CA TYR A 67 -8.23 -8.89 -7.31
C TYR A 67 -6.92 -8.30 -6.75
N GLY A 68 -7.02 -7.67 -5.57
CA GLY A 68 -5.96 -6.90 -4.90
C GLY A 68 -5.97 -5.42 -5.31
N GLY A 69 -5.26 -4.57 -4.53
CA GLY A 69 -5.12 -3.14 -4.85
C GLY A 69 -4.45 -2.91 -6.21
N GLU A 70 -3.51 -3.77 -6.60
CA GLU A 70 -2.87 -3.76 -7.92
C GLU A 70 -3.89 -3.77 -9.07
N ASP A 71 -4.95 -4.57 -8.98
CA ASP A 71 -5.99 -4.67 -9.99
C ASP A 71 -6.84 -3.38 -10.09
N ILE A 72 -7.06 -2.68 -8.97
CA ILE A 72 -7.71 -1.35 -9.00
C ILE A 72 -6.83 -0.35 -9.72
N LEU A 73 -5.55 -0.28 -9.35
CA LEU A 73 -4.58 0.63 -9.93
C LEU A 73 -4.46 0.40 -11.45
N LYS A 74 -4.29 -0.86 -11.84
CA LYS A 74 -4.19 -1.24 -13.26
C LYS A 74 -5.44 -0.87 -14.04
N ASN A 75 -6.61 -1.25 -13.56
CA ASN A 75 -7.86 -0.96 -14.26
C ASN A 75 -8.15 0.54 -14.34
N ALA A 76 -7.85 1.31 -13.28
CA ALA A 76 -8.03 2.76 -13.30
C ALA A 76 -7.10 3.43 -14.33
N ILE A 77 -5.81 3.12 -14.29
CA ILE A 77 -4.83 3.66 -15.24
C ILE A 77 -5.22 3.30 -16.67
N HIS A 78 -5.52 2.02 -16.96
CA HIS A 78 -5.94 1.59 -18.29
C HIS A 78 -7.19 2.31 -18.76
N TYR A 79 -8.24 2.32 -17.94
CA TYR A 79 -9.53 2.89 -18.33
C TYR A 79 -9.44 4.37 -18.66
N TYR A 80 -8.75 5.16 -17.83
CA TYR A 80 -8.71 6.60 -18.03
C TYR A 80 -7.66 7.02 -19.08
N LEU A 81 -6.51 6.35 -19.18
CA LEU A 81 -5.51 6.66 -20.19
C LEU A 81 -5.90 6.18 -21.59
N MET A 82 -6.71 5.12 -21.70
CA MET A 82 -7.19 4.66 -23.01
C MET A 82 -8.35 5.50 -23.57
N LYS A 83 -8.94 6.38 -22.77
CA LYS A 83 -10.01 7.30 -23.18
C LYS A 83 -9.44 8.66 -23.56
N GLY A 84 -9.55 9.01 -24.84
CA GLY A 84 -9.09 10.27 -25.39
C GLY A 84 -7.58 10.29 -25.74
N ASP A 85 -7.11 11.47 -26.14
CA ASP A 85 -5.75 11.64 -26.67
C ASP A 85 -4.71 11.91 -25.58
N ASN A 86 -5.14 12.49 -24.45
CA ASN A 86 -4.25 12.71 -23.30
C ASN A 86 -4.02 11.41 -22.54
N LYS A 87 -2.83 10.81 -22.72
CA LYS A 87 -2.41 9.56 -22.08
C LYS A 87 -1.29 9.76 -21.05
N LYS A 88 -1.21 10.95 -20.48
CA LYS A 88 -0.17 11.29 -19.52
C LYS A 88 -0.63 11.01 -18.07
N ILE A 89 0.23 10.37 -17.30
CA ILE A 89 0.10 10.19 -15.85
C ILE A 89 1.22 10.95 -15.14
N LEU A 90 0.88 11.60 -14.03
CA LEU A 90 1.85 12.23 -13.14
C LEU A 90 1.94 11.39 -11.87
N ILE A 91 3.15 10.94 -11.52
CA ILE A 91 3.42 10.03 -10.40
C ILE A 91 4.48 10.61 -9.47
N PRO A 92 4.56 10.17 -8.20
CA PRO A 92 5.63 10.63 -7.32
C PRO A 92 6.98 10.02 -7.72
N GLU A 93 8.05 10.79 -7.58
CA GLU A 93 9.41 10.27 -7.55
C GLU A 93 9.57 9.25 -6.40
N PHE A 94 10.53 8.33 -6.48
CA PHE A 94 10.72 7.27 -5.48
C PHE A 94 9.42 6.55 -5.10
N SER A 95 8.68 6.07 -6.08
CA SER A 95 7.44 5.34 -5.86
C SER A 95 7.50 3.92 -6.44
N TRP A 96 6.42 3.19 -6.32
CA TRP A 96 6.35 1.84 -6.85
C TRP A 96 6.45 1.83 -8.37
N TRP A 97 7.51 1.20 -8.91
CA TRP A 97 7.81 1.11 -10.35
C TRP A 97 6.64 0.63 -11.23
N TYR A 98 5.65 0.00 -10.62
CA TYR A 98 4.51 -0.57 -11.33
C TYR A 98 3.62 0.50 -11.99
N TYR A 99 3.54 1.72 -11.42
CA TYR A 99 2.69 2.78 -11.97
C TYR A 99 3.10 3.17 -13.39
N ASN A 100 4.37 3.38 -13.63
CA ASN A 100 4.89 3.75 -14.96
C ASN A 100 4.80 2.58 -15.95
N LYS A 101 5.02 1.34 -15.48
CA LYS A 101 4.84 0.14 -16.31
C LYS A 101 3.41 0.02 -16.81
N VAL A 102 2.43 0.17 -15.95
CA VAL A 102 1.01 0.08 -16.32
C VAL A 102 0.61 1.21 -17.28
N ALA A 103 1.10 2.44 -17.08
CA ALA A 103 0.89 3.53 -18.03
C ALA A 103 1.45 3.18 -19.42
N SER A 104 2.63 2.59 -19.48
CA SER A 104 3.25 2.16 -20.74
C SER A 104 2.47 1.05 -21.45
N GLU A 105 1.77 0.18 -20.73
CA GLU A 105 0.88 -0.85 -21.31
C GLU A 105 -0.27 -0.23 -22.12
N CYS A 106 -0.63 1.03 -21.86
CA CYS A 106 -1.66 1.79 -22.59
C CYS A 106 -1.08 2.75 -23.63
N TYR A 107 0.19 2.62 -24.00
CA TYR A 107 0.91 3.61 -24.79
C TYR A 107 0.88 5.01 -24.14
N GLY A 108 0.77 5.08 -22.83
CA GLY A 108 0.81 6.29 -22.04
C GLY A 108 2.24 6.72 -21.73
N THR A 109 2.37 7.98 -21.37
CA THR A 109 3.62 8.57 -20.87
C THR A 109 3.45 8.94 -19.41
N PHE A 110 4.57 9.01 -18.69
CA PHE A 110 4.57 9.47 -17.30
C PHE A 110 5.55 10.61 -17.11
N GLU A 111 5.21 11.49 -16.19
CA GLU A 111 6.12 12.46 -15.60
C GLU A 111 6.12 12.29 -14.09
N MET A 112 7.16 12.79 -13.40
CA MET A 112 7.28 12.66 -11.96
C MET A 112 7.26 14.04 -11.32
N TYR A 113 6.59 14.13 -10.16
CA TYR A 113 6.75 15.25 -9.25
C TYR A 113 7.71 14.86 -8.12
N PRO A 114 8.50 15.80 -7.59
CA PRO A 114 9.56 15.50 -6.65
C PRO A 114 9.04 15.03 -5.29
N LEU A 115 9.87 14.27 -4.61
CA LEU A 115 9.71 13.87 -3.23
C LEU A 115 10.98 14.26 -2.47
N HIS A 116 10.86 15.16 -1.50
CA HIS A 116 12.01 15.79 -0.86
C HIS A 116 12.49 15.01 0.36
N GLU A 117 13.78 14.66 0.38
CA GLU A 117 14.43 14.15 1.58
C GLU A 117 14.57 15.30 2.60
N GLN A 118 14.07 15.08 3.81
CA GLN A 118 14.19 15.97 4.96
C GLN A 118 15.10 15.34 6.04
N GLU A 119 15.13 15.94 7.23
CA GLU A 119 16.01 15.48 8.31
C GLU A 119 15.83 13.98 8.64
N ASP A 120 14.59 13.51 8.81
CA ASP A 120 14.29 12.13 9.21
C ASP A 120 13.11 11.51 8.44
N THR A 121 12.72 12.11 7.32
CA THR A 121 11.62 11.63 6.48
C THR A 121 11.79 12.06 5.03
N PHE A 122 10.93 11.52 4.17
CA PHE A 122 10.64 12.13 2.88
C PHE A 122 9.29 12.84 2.96
N ALA A 123 9.09 13.89 2.19
CA ALA A 123 7.83 14.63 2.18
C ALA A 123 7.44 15.07 0.79
N TYR A 124 6.14 15.10 0.55
CA TYR A 124 5.53 15.80 -0.58
C TYR A 124 5.52 17.30 -0.27
N ASP A 125 5.91 18.13 -1.23
CA ASP A 125 5.52 19.53 -1.23
C ASP A 125 4.18 19.65 -1.96
N VAL A 126 3.13 19.98 -1.22
CA VAL A 126 1.76 20.06 -1.76
C VAL A 126 1.63 21.15 -2.81
N ASP A 127 2.35 22.28 -2.66
CA ASP A 127 2.34 23.36 -3.65
C ASP A 127 3.02 22.92 -4.94
N GLU A 128 4.13 22.19 -4.87
CA GLU A 128 4.77 21.62 -6.04
C GLU A 128 3.88 20.56 -6.73
N VAL A 129 3.22 19.68 -6.00
CA VAL A 129 2.27 18.71 -6.59
C VAL A 129 1.18 19.43 -7.38
N ILE A 130 0.63 20.52 -6.83
CA ILE A 130 -0.38 21.35 -7.49
C ILE A 130 0.21 22.05 -8.73
N GLU A 131 1.40 22.66 -8.62
CA GLU A 131 2.09 23.34 -9.71
C GLU A 131 2.38 22.38 -10.87
N TYR A 132 2.98 21.21 -10.57
CA TYR A 132 3.27 20.19 -11.59
C TYR A 132 2.00 19.71 -12.28
N THR A 133 0.92 19.48 -11.52
CA THR A 133 -0.36 19.04 -12.08
C THR A 133 -0.96 20.07 -13.00
N ASN A 134 -0.98 21.33 -12.62
CA ASN A 134 -1.50 22.44 -13.44
C ASN A 134 -0.65 22.68 -14.69
N ARG A 135 0.68 22.59 -14.59
CA ARG A 135 1.60 22.80 -15.72
C ARG A 135 1.53 21.65 -16.74
N ILE A 136 1.49 20.40 -16.25
CA ILE A 136 1.54 19.19 -17.09
C ILE A 136 0.16 18.84 -17.63
N HIS A 137 -0.89 19.17 -16.89
CA HIS A 137 -2.28 18.83 -17.16
C HIS A 137 -2.43 17.32 -17.47
N PRO A 138 -2.05 16.41 -16.56
CA PRO A 138 -2.08 14.98 -16.82
C PRO A 138 -3.54 14.48 -16.88
N ARG A 139 -3.75 13.38 -17.59
CA ARG A 139 -5.05 12.66 -17.52
C ARG A 139 -5.30 12.08 -16.14
N MET A 140 -4.21 11.69 -15.45
CA MET A 140 -4.28 11.14 -14.10
C MET A 140 -3.12 11.63 -13.24
N LEU A 141 -3.42 12.09 -12.03
CA LEU A 141 -2.47 12.30 -10.94
C LEU A 141 -2.54 11.08 -10.01
N LEU A 142 -1.40 10.45 -9.75
CA LEU A 142 -1.29 9.39 -8.76
C LEU A 142 -0.63 9.92 -7.49
N LEU A 143 -1.28 9.69 -6.36
CA LEU A 143 -0.77 9.98 -5.02
C LEU A 143 -0.57 8.64 -4.30
N ALA A 144 0.65 8.34 -3.85
CA ALA A 144 0.92 7.17 -3.02
C ALA A 144 0.99 7.60 -1.54
N SER A 145 0.00 7.21 -0.75
CA SER A 145 -0.10 7.69 0.64
C SER A 145 -0.67 6.62 1.57
N PRO A 146 0.17 5.93 2.36
CA PRO A 146 1.65 6.06 2.48
C PRO A 146 2.42 5.59 1.26
N ASN A 147 3.52 6.29 0.94
CA ASN A 147 4.36 5.97 -0.20
C ASN A 147 5.29 4.78 0.08
N ASN A 148 5.55 3.99 -0.93
CA ASN A 148 6.54 2.92 -0.94
C ASN A 148 7.63 3.27 -1.98
N PRO A 149 8.91 3.45 -1.58
CA PRO A 149 9.55 2.89 -0.37
C PRO A 149 9.76 3.87 0.81
N THR A 150 9.33 5.11 0.73
CA THR A 150 9.74 6.17 1.67
C THR A 150 8.93 6.22 2.96
N GLY A 151 7.70 5.67 2.97
CA GLY A 151 6.88 5.51 4.18
C GLY A 151 6.16 6.76 4.66
N ASN A 152 6.30 7.90 3.96
CA ASN A 152 5.58 9.15 4.24
C ASN A 152 4.15 9.12 3.70
N SER A 153 3.29 9.99 4.20
CA SER A 153 1.88 10.09 3.80
C SER A 153 1.42 11.54 3.71
N LEU A 154 0.33 11.74 2.99
CA LEU A 154 -0.46 12.97 2.99
C LEU A 154 -1.58 12.87 4.03
N THR A 155 -1.92 13.99 4.64
CA THR A 155 -3.11 14.11 5.49
C THR A 155 -4.36 14.32 4.64
N PRO A 156 -5.57 14.03 5.15
CA PRO A 156 -6.82 14.33 4.44
C PRO A 156 -6.96 15.80 4.03
N ASN A 157 -6.45 16.73 4.84
CA ASN A 157 -6.46 18.17 4.53
C ASN A 157 -5.53 18.50 3.34
N GLU A 158 -4.34 17.90 3.28
CA GLU A 158 -3.42 18.07 2.14
C GLU A 158 -4.00 17.49 0.86
N ILE A 159 -4.64 16.31 0.94
CA ILE A 159 -5.38 15.74 -0.18
C ILE A 159 -6.47 16.69 -0.64
N GLY A 160 -7.28 17.21 0.28
CA GLY A 160 -8.32 18.20 -0.02
C GLY A 160 -7.76 19.45 -0.70
N ARG A 161 -6.63 19.97 -0.22
CA ARG A 161 -5.96 21.13 -0.81
C ARG A 161 -5.46 20.85 -2.25
N ILE A 162 -4.92 19.67 -2.51
CA ILE A 162 -4.54 19.26 -3.89
C ILE A 162 -5.78 19.25 -4.76
N MET A 163 -6.84 18.54 -4.34
CA MET A 163 -8.08 18.38 -5.11
C MET A 163 -8.76 19.71 -5.45
N GLU A 164 -8.66 20.72 -4.58
CA GLU A 164 -9.28 22.04 -4.77
C GLU A 164 -8.49 22.95 -5.73
N ASN A 165 -7.24 22.62 -6.03
CA ASN A 165 -6.33 23.49 -6.78
C ASN A 165 -5.79 22.88 -8.07
N ILE A 166 -6.33 21.74 -8.50
CA ILE A 166 -5.97 21.08 -9.77
C ILE A 166 -7.18 21.04 -10.74
N PRO A 167 -6.98 20.79 -12.05
CA PRO A 167 -8.07 20.70 -13.01
C PRO A 167 -9.07 19.57 -12.70
N ASP A 168 -10.37 19.86 -12.80
CA ASP A 168 -11.46 18.92 -12.52
C ASP A 168 -11.49 17.71 -13.47
N ASP A 169 -10.87 17.80 -14.65
CA ASP A 169 -10.76 16.72 -15.63
C ASP A 169 -9.55 15.81 -15.42
N THR A 170 -8.65 16.15 -14.49
CA THR A 170 -7.58 15.29 -14.02
C THR A 170 -8.16 14.29 -13.00
N MET A 171 -8.11 12.99 -13.31
CA MET A 171 -8.47 11.96 -12.35
C MET A 171 -7.37 11.83 -11.29
N VAL A 172 -7.74 11.83 -10.03
CA VAL A 172 -6.81 11.57 -8.92
C VAL A 172 -6.99 10.15 -8.43
N LEU A 173 -5.89 9.38 -8.47
CA LEU A 173 -5.82 8.01 -7.98
C LEU A 173 -4.92 7.97 -6.75
N ILE A 174 -5.50 7.71 -5.58
CA ILE A 174 -4.74 7.57 -4.34
C ILE A 174 -4.51 6.09 -4.05
N ASP A 175 -3.24 5.69 -3.98
CA ASP A 175 -2.86 4.36 -3.50
C ASP A 175 -2.69 4.39 -1.98
N GLU A 176 -3.70 3.89 -1.28
CA GLU A 176 -3.75 3.78 0.18
C GLU A 176 -3.47 2.35 0.67
N ALA A 177 -2.63 1.59 -0.02
CA ALA A 177 -2.33 0.21 0.38
C ALA A 177 -1.83 0.07 1.83
N TYR A 178 -1.26 1.12 2.40
CA TYR A 178 -0.71 1.13 3.77
C TYR A 178 -1.48 2.05 4.75
N ALA A 179 -2.54 2.72 4.32
CA ALA A 179 -3.22 3.73 5.15
C ALA A 179 -3.79 3.17 6.47
N SER A 180 -4.26 1.93 6.48
CA SER A 180 -4.80 1.29 7.69
C SER A 180 -3.78 1.12 8.83
N PHE A 181 -2.47 1.28 8.58
CA PHE A 181 -1.44 1.31 9.63
C PHE A 181 -1.40 2.64 10.39
N ILE A 182 -1.90 3.74 9.79
CA ILE A 182 -1.90 5.07 10.41
C ILE A 182 -2.99 5.14 11.48
N THR A 183 -4.21 4.75 11.11
CA THR A 183 -5.39 4.91 11.94
C THR A 183 -6.49 3.92 11.57
N SER A 184 -7.35 3.59 12.54
CA SER A 184 -8.63 2.94 12.30
C SER A 184 -9.72 3.92 11.86
N ASP A 185 -9.48 5.23 12.01
CA ASP A 185 -10.41 6.25 11.56
C ASP A 185 -10.57 6.21 10.04
N THR A 186 -11.79 5.98 9.59
CA THR A 186 -12.19 5.90 8.19
C THR A 186 -13.08 7.09 7.79
N ASP A 187 -13.40 7.98 8.72
CA ASP A 187 -14.40 9.03 8.56
C ASP A 187 -14.04 10.06 7.48
N TYR A 188 -12.76 10.15 7.10
CA TYR A 188 -12.32 11.04 6.02
C TYR A 188 -12.67 10.53 4.61
N ILE A 189 -12.93 9.24 4.43
CA ILE A 189 -13.16 8.62 3.10
C ILE A 189 -14.47 9.13 2.49
N ALA A 190 -15.59 9.01 3.21
CA ALA A 190 -16.89 9.44 2.70
C ALA A 190 -16.94 10.93 2.34
N PRO A 191 -16.45 11.87 3.19
CA PRO A 191 -16.36 13.28 2.81
C PRO A 191 -15.56 13.55 1.54
N LEU A 192 -14.39 12.92 1.38
CA LEU A 192 -13.58 13.09 0.18
C LEU A 192 -14.26 12.55 -1.07
N VAL A 193 -14.77 11.32 -1.03
CA VAL A 193 -15.40 10.65 -2.16
C VAL A 193 -16.72 11.35 -2.56
N ASN A 194 -17.47 11.87 -1.60
CA ASN A 194 -18.70 12.61 -1.88
C ASN A 194 -18.44 14.01 -2.45
N LYS A 195 -17.33 14.65 -2.04
CA LYS A 195 -17.01 16.00 -2.49
C LYS A 195 -16.33 16.00 -3.87
N TYR A 196 -15.41 15.06 -4.12
CA TYR A 196 -14.57 15.09 -5.32
C TYR A 196 -14.95 13.98 -6.30
N ARG A 197 -15.56 14.35 -7.41
CA ARG A 197 -16.02 13.39 -8.43
C ARG A 197 -14.86 12.70 -9.15
N ASN A 198 -13.76 13.40 -9.34
CA ASN A 198 -12.55 12.91 -10.02
C ASN A 198 -11.57 12.18 -9.09
N LEU A 199 -12.05 11.58 -8.01
CA LEU A 199 -11.24 10.88 -7.01
C LEU A 199 -11.47 9.37 -7.04
N ILE A 200 -10.38 8.60 -7.01
CA ILE A 200 -10.37 7.15 -6.73
C ILE A 200 -9.42 6.91 -5.56
N ILE A 201 -9.86 6.17 -4.56
CA ILE A 201 -9.03 5.69 -3.45
C ILE A 201 -8.92 4.17 -3.56
N SER A 202 -7.70 3.64 -3.65
CA SER A 202 -7.41 2.20 -3.73
C SER A 202 -6.90 1.68 -2.40
N ARG A 203 -7.47 0.60 -1.90
CA ARG A 203 -7.09 -0.12 -0.68
C ARG A 203 -6.97 -1.62 -0.92
N THR A 204 -6.42 -2.35 0.05
CA THR A 204 -6.17 -3.79 -0.09
C THR A 204 -6.18 -4.51 1.26
N LEU A 205 -6.59 -5.78 1.25
CA LEU A 205 -6.40 -6.67 2.39
C LEU A 205 -4.98 -7.29 2.44
N SER A 206 -4.11 -6.97 1.48
CA SER A 206 -2.78 -7.59 1.36
C SER A 206 -1.77 -7.12 2.40
N LYS A 207 -1.94 -5.93 3.01
CA LYS A 207 -0.92 -5.31 3.88
C LYS A 207 -1.35 -5.33 5.34
N PHE A 208 -2.25 -4.45 5.76
CA PHE A 208 -2.69 -4.38 7.16
C PHE A 208 -3.37 -5.68 7.63
N TYR A 209 -4.26 -6.21 6.83
CA TYR A 209 -4.97 -7.46 7.13
C TYR A 209 -4.16 -8.74 6.84
N GLY A 210 -2.93 -8.63 6.34
CA GLY A 210 -2.01 -9.74 6.17
C GLY A 210 -2.44 -10.84 5.19
N LEU A 211 -3.29 -10.53 4.22
CA LEU A 211 -3.90 -11.51 3.29
C LEU A 211 -3.49 -11.31 1.82
N PRO A 212 -2.19 -11.18 1.48
CA PRO A 212 -1.77 -10.98 0.10
C PRO A 212 -2.15 -12.15 -0.81
N GLY A 213 -2.16 -13.39 -0.28
CA GLY A 213 -2.55 -14.60 -1.01
C GLY A 213 -4.04 -14.69 -1.35
N LEU A 214 -4.90 -13.97 -0.64
CA LEU A 214 -6.34 -13.94 -0.88
C LEU A 214 -6.71 -13.17 -2.15
N ARG A 215 -5.84 -12.28 -2.63
CA ARG A 215 -6.07 -11.40 -3.78
C ARG A 215 -7.37 -10.60 -3.66
N CYS A 216 -7.60 -9.96 -2.51
CA CYS A 216 -8.76 -9.10 -2.29
C CYS A 216 -8.30 -7.64 -2.11
N GLY A 217 -8.79 -6.77 -3.01
CA GLY A 217 -8.62 -5.34 -2.97
C GLY A 217 -9.97 -4.63 -3.05
N PHE A 218 -10.03 -3.45 -2.52
CA PHE A 218 -11.21 -2.61 -2.55
C PHE A 218 -10.83 -1.14 -2.69
N GLY A 219 -11.80 -0.33 -3.03
CA GLY A 219 -11.60 1.11 -3.14
C GLY A 219 -12.91 1.85 -3.23
N PHE A 220 -12.77 3.16 -3.41
CA PHE A 220 -13.90 4.08 -3.45
C PHE A 220 -13.72 5.05 -4.60
N ILE A 221 -14.81 5.46 -5.23
CA ILE A 221 -14.79 6.39 -6.35
C ILE A 221 -15.84 7.48 -6.18
N GLY A 222 -15.51 8.69 -6.63
CA GLY A 222 -16.43 9.81 -6.66
C GLY A 222 -17.66 9.52 -7.54
N ALA A 223 -18.77 10.19 -7.26
CA ALA A 223 -20.03 9.98 -7.96
C ALA A 223 -19.93 10.25 -9.47
N GLY A 224 -20.75 9.55 -10.27
CA GLY A 224 -20.86 9.77 -11.72
C GLY A 224 -19.93 8.90 -12.58
N HIS A 225 -19.18 7.97 -11.99
CA HIS A 225 -18.29 7.05 -12.71
C HIS A 225 -18.84 5.64 -12.88
N GLY A 226 -20.17 5.49 -13.03
CA GLY A 226 -20.82 4.17 -13.18
C GLY A 226 -20.25 3.31 -14.30
N HIS A 227 -19.78 3.90 -15.40
CA HIS A 227 -19.11 3.15 -16.47
C HIS A 227 -17.77 2.53 -16.03
N PHE A 228 -16.98 3.23 -15.20
CA PHE A 228 -15.76 2.66 -14.64
C PHE A 228 -16.08 1.57 -13.62
N VAL A 229 -17.07 1.82 -12.77
CA VAL A 229 -17.55 0.81 -11.80
C VAL A 229 -17.98 -0.46 -12.52
N SER A 230 -18.75 -0.33 -13.60
CA SER A 230 -19.16 -1.48 -14.43
C SER A 230 -17.98 -2.17 -15.12
N TYR A 231 -16.97 -1.41 -15.54
CA TYR A 231 -15.77 -1.94 -16.17
C TYR A 231 -14.93 -2.80 -15.22
N ILE A 232 -14.72 -2.35 -13.99
CA ILE A 232 -13.93 -3.07 -12.99
C ILE A 232 -14.73 -4.19 -12.29
N ASN A 233 -16.05 -4.07 -12.23
CA ASN A 233 -16.90 -4.96 -11.46
C ASN A 233 -16.82 -6.42 -11.96
N LYS A 234 -16.77 -7.35 -11.03
CA LYS A 234 -16.86 -8.78 -11.29
C LYS A 234 -18.32 -9.20 -11.26
N TYR A 235 -18.92 -9.37 -12.43
CA TYR A 235 -20.38 -9.58 -12.60
C TYR A 235 -20.97 -10.65 -11.68
N LEU A 236 -20.26 -11.76 -11.46
CA LEU A 236 -20.67 -12.84 -10.56
C LEU A 236 -20.01 -12.76 -9.16
N GLY A 237 -19.44 -11.61 -8.82
CA GLY A 237 -18.81 -11.35 -7.53
C GLY A 237 -17.43 -12.00 -7.37
N TYR A 238 -17.00 -12.10 -6.12
CA TYR A 238 -15.81 -12.84 -5.73
C TYR A 238 -16.12 -14.33 -5.55
N ASN A 239 -15.06 -15.14 -5.43
CA ASN A 239 -15.26 -16.49 -4.94
C ASN A 239 -15.70 -16.46 -3.47
N ARG A 240 -16.56 -17.37 -3.08
CA ARG A 240 -17.21 -17.39 -1.76
C ARG A 240 -16.21 -17.60 -0.62
N PHE A 241 -15.12 -18.31 -0.86
CA PHE A 241 -14.05 -18.48 0.12
C PHE A 241 -13.36 -17.15 0.42
N SER A 242 -12.99 -16.37 -0.61
CA SER A 242 -12.41 -15.03 -0.41
C SER A 242 -13.40 -14.09 0.29
N GLU A 243 -14.69 -14.16 0.00
CA GLU A 243 -15.72 -13.39 0.70
C GLU A 243 -15.75 -13.71 2.20
N ALA A 244 -15.79 -14.98 2.56
CA ALA A 244 -15.83 -15.40 3.97
C ALA A 244 -14.58 -14.96 4.74
N VAL A 245 -13.39 -15.18 4.17
CA VAL A 245 -12.12 -14.82 4.80
C VAL A 245 -11.93 -13.30 4.89
N ALA A 246 -12.33 -12.56 3.86
CA ALA A 246 -12.26 -11.10 3.85
C ALA A 246 -13.16 -10.48 4.92
N LEU A 247 -14.40 -10.96 5.07
CA LEU A 247 -15.30 -10.49 6.12
C LEU A 247 -14.73 -10.74 7.51
N ALA A 248 -14.21 -11.94 7.76
CA ALA A 248 -13.58 -12.28 9.03
C ALA A 248 -12.38 -11.37 9.35
N ALA A 249 -11.60 -10.99 8.33
CA ALA A 249 -10.49 -10.05 8.50
C ALA A 249 -10.99 -8.63 8.84
N LEU A 250 -12.00 -8.13 8.14
CA LEU A 250 -12.61 -6.82 8.40
C LEU A 250 -13.26 -6.72 9.80
N GLU A 251 -13.59 -7.84 10.41
CA GLU A 251 -14.12 -7.92 11.78
C GLU A 251 -13.05 -8.13 12.84
N SER A 252 -11.77 -8.11 12.48
CA SER A 252 -10.64 -8.42 13.36
C SER A 252 -9.74 -7.21 13.64
N ASP A 253 -10.27 -6.01 13.64
CA ASP A 253 -9.47 -4.77 13.76
C ASP A 253 -8.57 -4.78 15.02
N ASP A 254 -9.09 -5.20 16.17
CA ASP A 254 -8.31 -5.28 17.41
C ASP A 254 -7.06 -6.16 17.31
N HIS A 255 -7.13 -7.27 16.55
CA HIS A 255 -5.98 -8.14 16.30
C HIS A 255 -4.91 -7.38 15.49
N TYR A 256 -5.32 -6.75 14.40
CA TYR A 256 -4.39 -6.06 13.49
C TYR A 256 -3.82 -4.78 14.11
N ARG A 257 -4.56 -4.10 15.01
CA ARG A 257 -4.03 -2.97 15.80
C ARG A 257 -2.90 -3.42 16.73
N LYS A 258 -3.06 -4.53 17.43
CA LYS A 258 -1.97 -5.11 18.26
C LYS A 258 -0.73 -5.43 17.43
N VAL A 259 -0.91 -5.95 16.22
CA VAL A 259 0.21 -6.19 15.30
C VAL A 259 0.86 -4.87 14.85
N ALA A 260 0.06 -3.83 14.60
CA ALA A 260 0.60 -2.52 14.27
C ALA A 260 1.41 -1.91 15.43
N ASP A 261 0.99 -2.13 16.69
CA ASP A 261 1.76 -1.74 17.89
C ASP A 261 3.10 -2.48 17.99
N ASP A 262 3.12 -3.78 17.67
CA ASP A 262 4.38 -4.55 17.60
C ASP A 262 5.31 -4.05 16.47
N MET A 263 4.75 -3.62 15.34
CA MET A 263 5.52 -3.00 14.28
C MET A 263 6.07 -1.63 14.69
N GLU A 264 5.31 -0.84 15.47
CA GLU A 264 5.79 0.44 16.02
C GLU A 264 6.96 0.22 16.97
N TRP A 265 6.90 -0.78 17.84
CA TRP A 265 8.05 -1.18 18.66
C TRP A 265 9.28 -1.48 17.79
N GLY A 266 9.08 -2.16 16.66
CA GLY A 266 10.16 -2.46 15.70
C GLY A 266 10.77 -1.20 15.09
N ARG A 267 9.96 -0.21 14.69
CA ARG A 267 10.45 1.08 14.17
C ARG A 267 11.31 1.81 15.19
N GLN A 268 10.83 1.85 16.45
CA GLN A 268 11.56 2.48 17.55
C GLN A 268 12.89 1.78 17.83
N LEU A 269 12.94 0.44 17.74
CA LEU A 269 14.18 -0.31 17.90
C LEU A 269 15.19 0.05 16.81
N TYR A 270 14.80 0.01 15.54
CA TYR A 270 15.69 0.42 14.44
C TYR A 270 16.21 1.84 14.62
N LYS A 271 15.34 2.79 14.97
CA LYS A 271 15.74 4.19 15.18
C LYS A 271 16.73 4.33 16.33
N ARG A 272 16.44 3.73 17.48
CA ARG A 272 17.28 3.81 18.68
C ARG A 272 18.67 3.22 18.46
N GLU A 273 18.76 2.07 17.80
CA GLU A 273 20.00 1.32 17.68
C GLU A 273 20.86 1.77 16.48
N LEU A 274 20.24 2.28 15.41
CA LEU A 274 20.97 2.53 14.17
C LEU A 274 21.11 4.01 13.81
N ASP A 275 20.19 4.89 14.22
CA ASP A 275 20.16 6.28 13.75
C ASP A 275 21.38 7.11 14.16
N ASN A 276 22.06 6.71 15.24
CA ASN A 276 23.26 7.36 15.74
C ASN A 276 24.58 6.73 15.23
N LEU A 277 24.50 5.69 14.41
CA LEU A 277 25.70 5.07 13.83
C LEU A 277 26.22 5.90 12.66
N PRO A 278 27.54 6.03 12.50
CA PRO A 278 28.12 6.76 11.39
C PRO A 278 27.63 6.25 10.03
N GLY A 279 27.06 7.16 9.22
CA GLY A 279 26.55 6.85 7.88
C GLY A 279 25.17 6.18 7.86
N PHE A 280 24.54 5.94 9.00
CA PHE A 280 23.17 5.48 9.09
C PHE A 280 22.18 6.64 9.26
N LYS A 281 20.99 6.46 8.71
CA LYS A 281 19.82 7.34 8.91
C LYS A 281 18.56 6.51 8.79
N VAL A 282 17.73 6.53 9.82
CA VAL A 282 16.48 5.77 9.88
C VAL A 282 15.32 6.71 9.61
N TYR A 283 14.66 6.55 8.45
CA TYR A 283 13.56 7.43 8.06
C TYR A 283 12.26 7.04 8.77
N LYS A 284 11.47 8.04 9.15
CA LYS A 284 10.11 7.85 9.66
C LYS A 284 9.24 7.16 8.60
N SER A 285 8.45 6.20 9.04
CA SER A 285 7.50 5.48 8.19
C SER A 285 6.21 5.22 8.96
N VAL A 286 5.08 5.38 8.27
CA VAL A 286 3.75 5.02 8.79
C VAL A 286 3.20 3.74 8.13
N ALA A 287 4.05 3.03 7.37
CA ALA A 287 3.72 1.76 6.71
C ALA A 287 4.24 0.56 7.52
N ASN A 288 4.07 -0.66 7.01
CA ASN A 288 4.62 -1.89 7.59
C ASN A 288 6.08 -2.18 7.20
N PHE A 289 6.82 -1.15 6.87
CA PHE A 289 8.23 -1.24 6.54
C PHE A 289 8.94 0.03 7.01
N ILE A 290 10.27 -0.04 7.01
CA ILE A 290 11.13 1.11 7.30
C ILE A 290 12.18 1.23 6.20
N LEU A 291 12.53 2.47 5.85
CA LEU A 291 13.64 2.80 4.95
C LEU A 291 14.82 3.25 5.81
N ILE A 292 16.00 2.70 5.53
CA ILE A 292 17.24 3.00 6.28
C ILE A 292 18.34 3.29 5.29
N LYS A 293 18.96 4.45 5.38
CA LYS A 293 20.23 4.76 4.71
C LYS A 293 21.37 4.11 5.47
N TYR A 294 22.35 3.58 4.77
CA TYR A 294 23.47 2.84 5.35
C TYR A 294 24.76 3.08 4.55
N PRO A 295 25.95 2.89 5.15
CA PRO A 295 27.21 2.94 4.43
C PRO A 295 27.31 1.81 3.40
N VAL A 296 27.45 2.15 2.12
CA VAL A 296 27.42 1.16 1.01
C VAL A 296 28.55 0.15 1.06
N GLU A 297 29.64 0.48 1.75
CA GLU A 297 30.83 -0.36 1.92
C GLU A 297 30.52 -1.65 2.69
N ILE A 298 29.52 -1.64 3.56
CA ILE A 298 29.14 -2.84 4.33
C ILE A 298 28.11 -3.71 3.62
N LYS A 299 27.65 -3.33 2.41
CA LYS A 299 26.55 -4.00 1.71
C LYS A 299 26.77 -5.50 1.55
N ASP A 300 27.91 -5.91 1.03
CA ASP A 300 28.17 -7.33 0.73
C ASP A 300 28.30 -8.16 2.01
N ALA A 301 28.93 -7.61 3.04
CA ALA A 301 29.03 -8.26 4.35
C ALA A 301 27.63 -8.40 4.98
N LEU A 302 26.81 -7.34 4.93
CA LEU A 302 25.46 -7.35 5.47
C LEU A 302 24.54 -8.34 4.72
N LEU A 303 24.62 -8.35 3.38
CA LEU A 303 23.88 -9.28 2.56
C LEU A 303 24.24 -10.73 2.88
N LYS A 304 25.55 -11.02 3.01
CA LYS A 304 26.03 -12.35 3.37
C LYS A 304 25.51 -12.78 4.74
N GLU A 305 25.72 -11.96 5.79
CA GLU A 305 25.33 -12.29 7.16
C GLU A 305 23.81 -12.51 7.31
N LEU A 306 22.98 -11.69 6.64
CA LEU A 306 21.53 -11.85 6.63
C LEU A 306 21.11 -13.14 5.89
N THR A 307 21.77 -13.45 4.77
CA THR A 307 21.49 -14.67 4.00
C THR A 307 21.86 -15.91 4.79
N ASP A 308 23.01 -15.92 5.46
CA ASP A 308 23.48 -17.04 6.31
C ASP A 308 22.50 -17.31 7.48
N GLN A 309 21.79 -16.28 7.95
CA GLN A 309 20.75 -16.38 8.97
C GLN A 309 19.33 -16.61 8.39
N ASN A 310 19.19 -16.86 7.09
CA ASN A 310 17.90 -17.02 6.38
C ASN A 310 16.99 -15.80 6.46
N TYR A 311 17.54 -14.59 6.36
CA TYR A 311 16.79 -13.34 6.22
C TYR A 311 16.94 -12.75 4.83
N LYS A 312 15.84 -12.27 4.27
CA LYS A 312 15.80 -11.56 3.01
C LYS A 312 15.20 -10.18 3.20
N ILE A 313 16.00 -9.14 2.99
CA ILE A 313 15.57 -7.72 3.00
C ILE A 313 15.73 -7.11 1.61
N LYS A 314 15.20 -5.91 1.40
CA LYS A 314 15.29 -5.21 0.11
C LYS A 314 16.39 -4.15 0.15
N PHE A 315 17.51 -4.40 -0.55
CA PHE A 315 18.46 -3.36 -0.93
C PHE A 315 17.88 -2.58 -2.11
N MET A 316 17.78 -1.26 -1.96
CA MET A 316 17.19 -0.41 -2.98
C MET A 316 18.12 -0.29 -4.18
N THR A 317 17.51 -0.16 -5.37
CA THR A 317 18.22 0.00 -6.64
C THR A 317 17.73 1.22 -7.40
N ASP A 318 16.76 1.92 -6.86
CA ASP A 318 16.20 3.13 -7.44
C ASP A 318 17.24 4.26 -7.38
N LYS A 319 17.38 5.03 -8.47
CA LYS A 319 18.33 6.13 -8.55
C LYS A 319 18.07 7.14 -7.42
N GLY A 320 19.10 7.40 -6.62
CA GLY A 320 19.00 8.27 -5.42
C GLY A 320 18.71 7.50 -4.11
N LEU A 321 18.35 6.22 -4.17
CA LEU A 321 18.14 5.37 -3.00
C LEU A 321 19.10 4.17 -2.93
N GLU A 322 20.17 4.13 -3.73
CA GLU A 322 21.11 3.00 -3.81
C GLU A 322 21.84 2.74 -2.50
N SER A 323 21.95 3.76 -1.64
CA SER A 323 22.50 3.65 -0.29
C SER A 323 21.42 3.36 0.76
N CYS A 324 20.25 2.92 0.35
CA CYS A 324 19.15 2.60 1.25
C CYS A 324 18.80 1.11 1.20
N LEU A 325 18.29 0.62 2.31
CA LEU A 325 17.62 -0.66 2.40
C LEU A 325 16.21 -0.46 2.96
N ARG A 326 15.27 -1.25 2.47
CA ARG A 326 13.90 -1.27 2.98
C ARG A 326 13.66 -2.60 3.68
N ILE A 327 13.22 -2.54 4.93
CA ILE A 327 12.96 -3.71 5.75
C ILE A 327 11.48 -3.75 6.10
N THR A 328 10.82 -4.86 5.77
CA THR A 328 9.47 -5.14 6.28
C THR A 328 9.53 -5.35 7.78
N LEU A 329 8.63 -4.72 8.52
CA LEU A 329 8.53 -4.89 9.97
C LEU A 329 7.95 -6.27 10.27
N GLY A 330 8.75 -7.09 10.94
CA GLY A 330 8.40 -8.43 11.35
C GLY A 330 8.10 -8.54 12.85
N ARG A 331 8.03 -9.78 13.35
CA ARG A 331 7.93 -10.05 14.78
C ARG A 331 9.14 -9.52 15.53
N LYS A 332 9.01 -9.33 16.83
CA LYS A 332 10.07 -8.77 17.69
C LYS A 332 11.40 -9.52 17.56
N GLU A 333 11.35 -10.84 17.51
CA GLU A 333 12.55 -11.68 17.35
C GLU A 333 13.22 -11.48 15.99
N GLN A 334 12.42 -11.33 14.92
CA GLN A 334 12.94 -11.07 13.58
C GLN A 334 13.60 -9.69 13.52
N THR A 335 12.93 -8.68 14.07
CA THR A 335 13.44 -7.30 14.12
C THR A 335 14.74 -7.23 14.93
N GLN A 336 14.80 -7.86 16.12
CA GLN A 336 16.00 -7.90 16.96
C GLN A 336 17.15 -8.58 16.23
N THR A 337 16.91 -9.73 15.59
CA THR A 337 17.94 -10.46 14.84
C THR A 337 18.53 -9.61 13.72
N VAL A 338 17.70 -8.87 12.99
CA VAL A 338 18.18 -7.98 11.90
C VAL A 338 19.02 -6.83 12.47
N VAL A 339 18.58 -6.20 13.55
CA VAL A 339 19.32 -5.13 14.23
C VAL A 339 20.68 -5.65 14.72
N ASP A 340 20.70 -6.78 15.45
CA ASP A 340 21.94 -7.38 15.97
C ASP A 340 22.91 -7.74 14.84
N THR A 341 22.38 -8.19 13.69
CA THR A 341 23.19 -8.50 12.51
C THR A 341 23.84 -7.25 11.93
N ILE A 342 23.07 -6.16 11.79
CA ILE A 342 23.60 -4.88 11.32
C ILE A 342 24.69 -4.37 12.26
N LEU A 343 24.44 -4.38 13.57
CA LEU A 343 25.42 -3.94 14.59
C LEU A 343 26.70 -4.76 14.54
N ARG A 344 26.60 -6.09 14.39
CA ARG A 344 27.76 -6.99 14.29
C ARG A 344 28.61 -6.67 13.06
N VAL A 345 27.99 -6.46 11.90
CA VAL A 345 28.70 -6.10 10.67
C VAL A 345 29.40 -4.75 10.82
N VAL A 346 28.72 -3.74 11.40
CA VAL A 346 29.31 -2.40 11.62
C VAL A 346 30.50 -2.47 12.57
N HIS A 347 30.42 -3.24 13.66
CA HIS A 347 31.51 -3.35 14.63
C HIS A 347 32.66 -4.22 14.12
N GLY A 348 32.37 -5.27 13.34
CA GLY A 348 33.37 -6.13 12.72
C GLY A 348 34.15 -5.46 11.58
N SER A 349 33.54 -4.48 10.91
CA SER A 349 34.20 -3.70 9.84
C SER A 349 35.20 -2.64 10.37
N LYS A 350 35.27 -2.45 11.70
CA LYS A 350 36.21 -1.50 12.35
C LYS A 350 37.54 -2.15 12.81
N GLN A 351 37.72 -3.46 12.61
CA GLN A 351 38.94 -4.19 12.83
C GLN A 351 39.68 -4.45 11.49
#